data_ec55519d0cbb069a0ce174bfdeed53da
#
_entry.id   ec55519d0cbb069a0ce174bfdeed53da
#
_cell.length_a   1.000
_cell.length_b   1.000
_cell.length_c   1.000
_cell.angle_alpha   90.00
_cell.angle_beta   90.00
_cell.angle_gamma   90.00
#
_symmetry.space_group_name_H-M   'P 1'
#
loop_
_entity.id
_entity.type
_entity.pdbx_description
1 polymer ?
#
loop_
_entity_poly.entity_id
_entity_poly.type
_entity_poly.pdbx_seq_one_letter_code
_entity_poly.pdbx_strand_id
1 'polypeptide(L)'
;MRTMENENLRVQISDHGAELSSIYDKAADREAVGIGDPAFWNRHAPVLFPFVGKVNGGFYTHKGVKYPMGQHGFARDNEFECIENTENKTVHRLVSTEETQKVYPFDFAFTVTQELSGRTLTITWNVENTGDDDMYFSVGG
;
A
#
# COMPACT_ATOMS: atom_id res chain seq x y z
N MET A 1 2.88 13.37 3.85
CA MET A 1 2.71 13.35 2.38
C MET A 1 4.07 13.50 1.71
N ARG A 2 4.42 12.56 0.85
CA ARG A 2 5.67 12.61 0.06
C ARG A 2 5.37 13.09 -1.33
N THR A 3 6.30 13.83 -1.93
CA THR A 3 6.12 14.40 -3.27
C THR A 3 7.26 13.99 -4.17
N MET A 4 6.91 13.56 -5.37
CA MET A 4 7.81 13.45 -6.52
C MET A 4 7.32 14.41 -7.58
N GLU A 5 8.23 15.03 -8.31
CA GLU A 5 7.85 16.04 -9.30
C GLU A 5 8.89 16.14 -10.41
N ASN A 6 8.40 16.24 -11.63
CA ASN A 6 9.19 16.57 -12.80
C ASN A 6 8.47 17.64 -13.65
N GLU A 7 8.93 17.90 -14.85
CA GLU A 7 8.31 18.88 -15.76
C GLU A 7 6.88 18.54 -16.18
N ASN A 8 6.50 17.25 -16.13
CA ASN A 8 5.20 16.76 -16.60
C ASN A 8 4.18 16.55 -15.49
N LEU A 9 4.61 15.94 -14.39
CA LEU A 9 3.74 15.45 -13.34
C LEU A 9 4.22 15.87 -11.94
N ARG A 10 3.26 16.08 -11.05
CA ARG A 10 3.48 16.11 -9.60
C ARG A 10 2.69 14.96 -8.98
N VAL A 11 3.39 14.10 -8.26
CA VAL A 11 2.83 12.89 -7.62
C VAL A 11 2.95 13.01 -6.11
N GLN A 12 1.88 12.72 -5.40
CA GLN A 12 1.86 12.73 -3.93
C GLN A 12 1.44 11.39 -3.37
N ILE A 13 2.17 10.93 -2.36
CA ILE A 13 1.98 9.65 -1.70
C ILE A 13 1.86 9.87 -0.20
N SER A 14 0.86 9.25 0.43
CA SER A 14 0.71 9.22 1.88
C SER A 14 1.59 8.14 2.51
N ASP A 15 2.19 8.42 3.67
CA ASP A 15 2.86 7.38 4.47
C ASP A 15 1.83 6.40 5.04
N HIS A 16 0.61 6.87 5.31
CA HIS A 16 -0.51 6.02 5.67
C HIS A 16 -0.95 5.17 4.48
N GLY A 17 -0.79 3.86 4.60
CA GLY A 17 -1.11 2.89 3.55
C GLY A 17 -0.18 2.90 2.33
N ALA A 18 0.90 3.70 2.33
CA ALA A 18 1.72 4.00 1.14
C ALA A 18 0.86 4.41 -0.06
N GLU A 19 -0.26 5.10 0.22
CA GLU A 19 -1.34 5.34 -0.73
C GLU A 19 -0.98 6.46 -1.70
N LEU A 20 -1.07 6.16 -3.00
CA LEU A 20 -1.02 7.18 -4.05
C LEU A 20 -2.24 8.09 -3.93
N SER A 21 -2.00 9.35 -3.61
CA SER A 21 -3.05 10.31 -3.27
C SER A 21 -3.31 11.35 -4.35
N SER A 22 -2.33 11.63 -5.22
CA SER A 22 -2.45 12.62 -6.28
C SER A 22 -1.52 12.31 -7.44
N ILE A 23 -2.00 12.47 -8.65
CA ILE A 23 -1.20 12.60 -9.88
C ILE A 23 -1.74 13.84 -10.60
N TYR A 24 -1.03 14.95 -10.46
CA TYR A 24 -1.40 16.19 -11.14
C TYR A 24 -0.66 16.29 -12.48
N ASP A 25 -1.42 16.32 -13.57
CA ASP A 25 -0.92 16.52 -14.93
C ASP A 25 -0.77 18.02 -15.20
N LYS A 26 0.46 18.50 -15.30
CA LYS A 26 0.78 19.91 -15.48
C LYS A 26 0.34 20.45 -16.86
N ALA A 27 0.42 19.65 -17.90
CA ALA A 27 0.03 20.05 -19.24
C ALA A 27 -1.48 20.12 -19.40
N ALA A 28 -2.21 19.17 -18.80
CA ALA A 28 -3.65 19.13 -18.85
C ALA A 28 -4.33 19.98 -17.76
N ASP A 29 -3.55 20.51 -16.81
CA ASP A 29 -4.00 21.28 -15.63
C ASP A 29 -5.13 20.56 -14.88
N ARG A 30 -4.90 19.27 -14.56
CA ARG A 30 -5.91 18.45 -13.88
C ARG A 30 -5.33 17.36 -13.02
N GLU A 31 -6.13 16.98 -12.01
CA GLU A 31 -5.90 15.81 -11.16
C GLU A 31 -6.39 14.54 -11.89
N ALA A 32 -5.55 13.48 -11.88
CA ALA A 32 -5.88 12.20 -12.50
C ALA A 32 -6.37 11.15 -11.48
N VAL A 33 -6.10 11.34 -10.19
CA VAL A 33 -6.57 10.46 -9.11
C VAL A 33 -7.86 11.01 -8.52
N GLY A 34 -8.76 10.15 -8.06
CA GLY A 34 -9.99 10.58 -7.39
C GLY A 34 -9.73 11.45 -6.17
N ILE A 35 -10.64 12.37 -5.89
CA ILE A 35 -10.46 13.37 -4.82
C ILE A 35 -10.57 12.82 -3.39
N GLY A 36 -10.99 11.55 -3.22
CA GLY A 36 -11.15 10.95 -1.89
C GLY A 36 -12.24 11.62 -1.06
N ASP A 37 -13.38 11.96 -1.67
CA ASP A 37 -14.48 12.64 -1.00
C ASP A 37 -15.11 11.73 0.08
N PRO A 38 -15.04 12.12 1.38
CA PRO A 38 -15.62 11.33 2.47
C PRO A 38 -17.12 11.05 2.35
N ALA A 39 -17.85 11.84 1.57
CA ALA A 39 -19.28 11.63 1.34
C ALA A 39 -19.55 10.38 0.51
N PHE A 40 -18.56 9.90 -0.25
CA PHE A 40 -18.69 8.72 -1.11
C PHE A 40 -17.64 7.67 -0.78
N TRP A 41 -16.36 8.00 -0.90
CA TRP A 41 -15.25 7.11 -0.64
C TRP A 41 -13.98 7.93 -0.35
N ASN A 42 -13.50 7.86 0.89
CA ASN A 42 -12.42 8.71 1.38
C ASN A 42 -11.00 8.18 1.12
N ARG A 43 -10.85 7.23 0.19
CA ARG A 43 -9.56 6.72 -0.25
C ARG A 43 -9.28 7.14 -1.70
N HIS A 44 -8.03 7.02 -2.12
CA HIS A 44 -7.59 7.35 -3.48
C HIS A 44 -7.22 6.08 -4.24
N ALA A 45 -6.09 5.46 -3.90
CA ALA A 45 -5.59 4.23 -4.52
C ALA A 45 -4.96 3.33 -3.43
N PRO A 46 -5.79 2.70 -2.57
CA PRO A 46 -5.29 1.93 -1.44
C PRO A 46 -4.53 0.69 -1.89
N VAL A 47 -3.47 0.35 -1.16
CA VAL A 47 -2.70 -0.88 -1.33
C VAL A 47 -3.34 -1.99 -0.52
N LEU A 48 -3.61 -3.13 -1.14
CA LEU A 48 -4.33 -4.26 -0.56
C LEU A 48 -3.35 -5.39 -0.23
N PHE A 49 -3.18 -5.68 1.06
CA PHE A 49 -2.27 -6.72 1.57
C PHE A 49 -2.61 -7.03 3.04
N PRO A 50 -2.51 -8.27 3.54
CA PRO A 50 -2.10 -9.49 2.84
C PRO A 50 -3.25 -10.24 2.16
N PHE A 51 -4.44 -9.67 2.10
CA PHE A 51 -5.60 -10.21 1.41
C PHE A 51 -6.21 -9.19 0.46
N VAL A 52 -6.70 -9.67 -0.67
CA VAL A 52 -7.52 -8.90 -1.61
C VAL A 52 -8.94 -9.43 -1.53
N GLY A 53 -9.91 -8.54 -1.29
CA GLY A 53 -11.30 -8.91 -1.08
C GLY A 53 -11.60 -9.25 0.38
N LYS A 54 -12.71 -9.91 0.59
CA LYS A 54 -13.24 -10.27 1.93
C LYS A 54 -13.14 -11.78 2.13
N VAL A 55 -12.56 -12.20 3.26
CA VAL A 55 -12.57 -13.62 3.63
C VAL A 55 -13.97 -14.04 4.08
N ASN A 56 -14.36 -15.25 3.74
CA ASN A 56 -15.66 -15.78 4.08
C ASN A 56 -15.84 -15.86 5.59
N GLY A 57 -16.90 -15.23 6.11
CA GLY A 57 -17.18 -15.17 7.55
C GLY A 57 -16.27 -14.23 8.36
N GLY A 58 -15.32 -13.53 7.73
CA GLY A 58 -14.42 -12.60 8.42
C GLY A 58 -13.26 -13.25 9.16
N PHE A 59 -13.04 -14.56 8.97
CA PHE A 59 -11.97 -15.33 9.60
C PHE A 59 -11.32 -16.27 8.58
N TYR A 60 -10.05 -16.57 8.78
CA TYR A 60 -9.35 -17.67 8.10
C TYR A 60 -8.64 -18.55 9.14
N THR A 61 -8.29 -19.74 8.74
CA THR A 61 -7.62 -20.73 9.62
C THR A 61 -6.22 -21.02 9.10
N HIS A 62 -5.25 -20.98 10.00
CA HIS A 62 -3.88 -21.38 9.72
C HIS A 62 -3.38 -22.27 10.85
N LYS A 63 -2.90 -23.48 10.52
CA LYS A 63 -2.44 -24.48 11.50
C LYS A 63 -3.44 -24.71 12.64
N GLY A 64 -4.72 -24.79 12.30
CA GLY A 64 -5.81 -25.03 13.26
C GLY A 64 -6.24 -23.83 14.11
N VAL A 65 -5.61 -22.66 13.94
CA VAL A 65 -5.94 -21.42 14.65
C VAL A 65 -6.74 -20.48 13.76
N LYS A 66 -7.82 -19.93 14.28
CA LYS A 66 -8.63 -18.90 13.61
C LYS A 66 -8.02 -17.52 13.78
N TYR A 67 -7.92 -16.80 12.68
CA TYR A 67 -7.47 -15.40 12.67
C TYR A 67 -8.53 -14.51 12.03
N PRO A 68 -8.89 -13.38 12.65
CA PRO A 68 -9.77 -12.42 12.03
C PRO A 68 -9.03 -11.66 10.92
N MET A 69 -9.76 -11.31 9.86
CA MET A 69 -9.23 -10.47 8.79
C MET A 69 -10.32 -9.59 8.21
N GLY A 70 -10.07 -8.29 8.20
CA GLY A 70 -10.93 -7.31 7.55
C GLY A 70 -10.82 -7.35 6.03
N GLN A 71 -11.76 -6.71 5.36
CA GLN A 71 -11.76 -6.58 3.92
C GLN A 71 -10.45 -5.94 3.42
N HIS A 72 -9.82 -6.55 2.43
CA HIS A 72 -8.57 -6.12 1.81
C HIS A 72 -7.34 -6.11 2.74
N GLY A 73 -7.38 -6.85 3.84
CA GLY A 73 -6.25 -6.91 4.78
C GLY A 73 -6.09 -5.65 5.61
N PHE A 74 -4.86 -5.31 5.96
CA PHE A 74 -4.56 -4.22 6.89
C PHE A 74 -3.54 -3.20 6.39
N ALA A 75 -2.84 -3.45 5.28
CA ALA A 75 -1.77 -2.55 4.84
C ALA A 75 -2.24 -1.11 4.64
N ARG A 76 -3.40 -0.93 4.02
CA ARG A 76 -3.99 0.39 3.76
C ARG A 76 -4.34 1.20 5.02
N ASP A 77 -4.40 0.56 6.18
CA ASP A 77 -4.75 1.17 7.47
C ASP A 77 -3.56 1.30 8.42
N ASN A 78 -2.35 1.03 7.93
CA ASN A 78 -1.11 1.12 8.71
C ASN A 78 -0.18 2.22 8.18
N GLU A 79 0.63 2.77 9.07
CA GLU A 79 1.70 3.69 8.69
C GLU A 79 2.89 2.90 8.13
N PHE A 80 3.33 3.27 6.94
CA PHE A 80 4.56 2.77 6.35
C PHE A 80 5.71 3.70 6.70
N GLU A 81 6.87 3.14 6.91
CA GLU A 81 8.10 3.91 7.01
C GLU A 81 8.54 4.35 5.61
N CYS A 82 8.71 5.65 5.40
CA CYS A 82 9.30 6.17 4.17
C CYS A 82 10.83 6.08 4.28
N ILE A 83 11.45 5.11 3.60
CA ILE A 83 12.89 4.86 3.66
C ILE A 83 13.66 5.59 2.57
N GLU A 84 13.01 6.07 1.52
CA GLU A 84 13.60 6.89 0.47
C GLU A 84 12.56 7.86 -0.09
N ASN A 85 12.93 9.14 -0.24
CA ASN A 85 12.12 10.11 -0.96
C ASN A 85 13.05 11.07 -1.72
N THR A 86 13.07 10.94 -3.02
CA THR A 86 13.77 11.81 -3.95
C THR A 86 12.78 12.54 -4.86
N GLU A 87 13.24 13.38 -5.77
CA GLU A 87 12.36 14.05 -6.74
C GLU A 87 11.62 13.09 -7.69
N ASN A 88 12.14 11.86 -7.86
CA ASN A 88 11.60 10.89 -8.82
C ASN A 88 11.33 9.50 -8.22
N LYS A 89 11.54 9.30 -6.91
CA LYS A 89 11.36 7.99 -6.27
C LYS A 89 10.93 8.11 -4.83
N THR A 90 9.96 7.28 -4.45
CA THR A 90 9.64 7.00 -3.06
C THR A 90 9.71 5.51 -2.77
N VAL A 91 10.17 5.15 -1.58
CA VAL A 91 10.16 3.76 -1.09
C VAL A 91 9.53 3.76 0.29
N HIS A 92 8.41 3.05 0.42
CA HIS A 92 7.68 2.86 1.65
C HIS A 92 7.75 1.40 2.08
N ARG A 93 7.90 1.14 3.37
CA ARG A 93 8.06 -0.20 3.91
C ARG A 93 7.18 -0.42 5.14
N LEU A 94 6.48 -1.54 5.14
CA LEU A 94 5.73 -2.06 6.28
C LEU A 94 6.34 -3.41 6.68
N VAL A 95 6.70 -3.56 7.94
CA VAL A 95 7.19 -4.84 8.48
C VAL A 95 6.19 -5.41 9.48
N SER A 96 6.22 -6.72 9.67
CA SER A 96 5.42 -7.39 10.69
C SER A 96 5.72 -6.85 12.09
N THR A 97 4.69 -6.76 12.91
CA THR A 97 4.72 -6.31 14.30
C THR A 97 3.96 -7.30 15.17
N GLU A 98 4.00 -7.13 16.49
CA GLU A 98 3.16 -7.92 17.40
C GLU A 98 1.68 -7.77 17.07
N GLU A 99 1.24 -6.57 16.67
CA GLU A 99 -0.16 -6.30 16.31
C GLU A 99 -0.55 -7.00 14.99
N THR A 100 0.30 -6.96 13.96
CA THR A 100 0.01 -7.66 12.71
C THR A 100 -0.02 -9.17 12.92
N GLN A 101 0.83 -9.71 13.78
CA GLN A 101 0.89 -11.14 14.08
C GLN A 101 -0.38 -11.69 14.75
N LYS A 102 -1.15 -10.86 15.42
CA LYS A 102 -2.45 -11.25 16.00
C LYS A 102 -3.48 -11.63 14.94
N VAL A 103 -3.37 -11.06 13.75
CA VAL A 103 -4.30 -11.28 12.62
C VAL A 103 -3.64 -11.96 11.43
N TYR A 104 -2.31 -11.93 11.36
CA TYR A 104 -1.50 -12.51 10.27
C TYR A 104 -0.19 -13.02 10.85
N PRO A 105 -0.11 -14.33 11.19
CA PRO A 105 0.98 -14.89 12.01
C PRO A 105 2.26 -15.20 11.20
N PHE A 106 2.72 -14.23 10.42
CA PHE A 106 3.90 -14.36 9.57
C PHE A 106 4.82 -13.16 9.73
N ASP A 107 6.12 -13.41 9.63
CA ASP A 107 7.13 -12.37 9.53
C ASP A 107 7.30 -11.96 8.08
N PHE A 108 7.13 -10.67 7.81
CA PHE A 108 7.21 -10.14 6.45
C PHE A 108 7.85 -8.75 6.43
N ALA A 109 8.34 -8.39 5.25
CA ALA A 109 8.64 -7.01 4.88
C ALA A 109 7.93 -6.72 3.55
N PHE A 110 7.03 -5.76 3.55
CA PHE A 110 6.28 -5.33 2.38
C PHE A 110 6.75 -3.93 1.96
N THR A 111 7.29 -3.83 0.76
CA THR A 111 7.85 -2.58 0.22
C THR A 111 7.06 -2.13 -1.00
N VAL A 112 6.66 -0.87 -1.00
CA VAL A 112 6.03 -0.20 -2.13
C VAL A 112 6.99 0.84 -2.66
N THR A 113 7.47 0.63 -3.88
CA THR A 113 8.35 1.57 -4.59
C THR A 113 7.56 2.27 -5.68
N GLN A 114 7.63 3.59 -5.71
CA GLN A 114 7.00 4.40 -6.75
C GLN A 114 8.07 5.23 -7.44
N GLU A 115 8.14 5.15 -8.77
CA GLU A 115 9.17 5.80 -9.57
C GLU A 115 8.53 6.61 -10.70
N LEU A 116 8.92 7.87 -10.78
CA LEU A 116 8.45 8.82 -11.78
C LEU A 116 9.52 9.03 -12.87
N SER A 117 9.15 8.78 -14.13
CA SER A 117 10.01 9.03 -15.29
C SER A 117 9.19 9.58 -16.45
N GLY A 118 9.46 10.81 -16.86
CA GLY A 118 8.66 11.47 -17.89
C GLY A 118 7.19 11.56 -17.47
N ARG A 119 6.31 10.96 -18.24
CA ARG A 119 4.87 10.87 -17.94
C ARG A 119 4.45 9.49 -17.39
N THR A 120 5.43 8.70 -16.95
CA THR A 120 5.19 7.34 -16.45
C THR A 120 5.45 7.26 -14.96
N LEU A 121 4.46 6.77 -14.21
CA LEU A 121 4.61 6.36 -12.81
C LEU A 121 4.61 4.83 -12.76
N THR A 122 5.70 4.26 -12.24
CA THR A 122 5.82 2.82 -12.02
C THR A 122 5.67 2.52 -10.55
N ILE A 123 4.75 1.60 -10.21
CA ILE A 123 4.52 1.13 -8.84
C ILE A 123 4.95 -0.32 -8.76
N THR A 124 5.88 -0.62 -7.85
CA THR A 124 6.37 -1.97 -7.61
C THR A 124 6.05 -2.40 -6.18
N TRP A 125 5.38 -3.54 -6.05
CA TRP A 125 5.14 -4.19 -4.76
C TRP A 125 6.12 -5.34 -4.57
N ASN A 126 6.85 -5.32 -3.47
CA ASN A 126 7.77 -6.39 -3.09
C ASN A 126 7.36 -6.96 -1.74
N VAL A 127 7.00 -8.23 -1.72
CA VAL A 127 6.67 -8.97 -0.50
C VAL A 127 7.80 -9.94 -0.20
N GLU A 128 8.45 -9.76 0.95
CA GLU A 128 9.52 -10.62 1.44
C GLU A 128 9.03 -11.42 2.64
N ASN A 129 9.17 -12.75 2.57
CA ASN A 129 8.99 -13.62 3.73
C ASN A 129 10.28 -13.59 4.56
N THR A 130 10.22 -12.97 5.73
CA THR A 130 11.38 -12.86 6.65
C THR A 130 11.35 -13.92 7.76
N GLY A 131 10.34 -14.80 7.75
CA GLY A 131 10.20 -15.90 8.70
C GLY A 131 10.70 -17.24 8.13
N ASP A 132 10.47 -18.30 8.91
CA ASP A 132 10.94 -19.66 8.59
C ASP A 132 9.87 -20.53 7.92
N ASP A 133 8.59 -20.13 8.05
CA ASP A 133 7.45 -20.87 7.49
C ASP A 133 7.01 -20.31 6.14
N ASP A 134 6.30 -21.11 5.37
CA ASP A 134 5.64 -20.64 4.15
C ASP A 134 4.61 -19.57 4.49
N MET A 135 4.62 -18.49 3.72
CA MET A 135 3.74 -17.36 3.89
C MET A 135 2.76 -17.25 2.72
N TYR A 136 1.48 -17.22 3.03
CA TYR A 136 0.40 -17.13 2.05
C TYR A 136 -0.16 -15.70 2.03
N PHE A 137 -0.26 -15.11 0.84
CA PHE A 137 -0.77 -13.75 0.70
C PHE A 137 -1.37 -13.48 -0.68
N SER A 138 -2.13 -12.39 -0.73
CA SER A 138 -2.51 -11.71 -1.97
C SER A 138 -2.12 -10.24 -1.86
N VAL A 139 -1.81 -9.61 -2.98
CA VAL A 139 -1.51 -8.19 -3.06
C VAL A 139 -2.24 -7.58 -4.25
N GLY A 140 -2.72 -6.34 -4.09
CA GLY A 140 -3.41 -5.60 -5.13
C GLY A 140 -3.45 -4.10 -4.84
N GLY A 141 -3.98 -3.34 -5.81
CA GLY A 141 -4.13 -1.89 -5.71
C GLY A 141 -4.90 -1.31 -6.89
#